data_9f8fda2a85c111280617d4b811492cd8
#
_entry.id   9f8fda2a85c111280617d4b811492cd8
#
_cell.length_a   1.000
_cell.length_b   1.000
_cell.length_c   1.000
_cell.angle_alpha   90.00
_cell.angle_beta   90.00
_cell.angle_gamma   90.00
#
_symmetry.space_group_name_H-M   'P 1'
#
loop_
_entity.id
_entity.type
_entity.pdbx_description
1 polymer ?
#
loop_
_entity_poly.entity_id
_entity_poly.type
_entity_poly.pdbx_seq_one_letter_code
_entity_poly.pdbx_strand_id
1 'polypeptide(L)'
;QKNKMTVSVGLGSSYEQLQDFSKSATEANHAVQQIRSEGAEQKIVRFEEIGIFYFISRIKDTGLLERYYLELLQPLLESDHYSDGNLCETLEMYLKHNKNANETAEAMYIHRNTMRYRLDKITKLLRRDLNSMDFCTELNFAFHIKNYLSGQKQTRPYH
;
A
#
# COMPACT_ATOMS: atom_id res chain seq x y z
N GLN A 1 -15.87 27.89 -8.60
CA GLN A 1 -15.49 26.46 -8.52
C GLN A 1 -16.25 25.85 -7.35
N LYS A 2 -17.18 24.90 -7.61
CA LYS A 2 -17.83 24.14 -6.55
C LYS A 2 -16.76 23.19 -5.97
N ASN A 3 -16.38 23.37 -4.69
CA ASN A 3 -15.57 22.40 -3.95
C ASN A 3 -16.37 21.08 -3.93
N LYS A 4 -15.92 20.11 -4.71
CA LYS A 4 -16.47 18.77 -4.73
C LYS A 4 -15.92 18.04 -3.50
N MET A 5 -16.73 17.93 -2.45
CA MET A 5 -16.37 17.12 -1.28
C MET A 5 -16.39 15.64 -1.67
N THR A 6 -15.32 14.94 -1.38
CA THR A 6 -15.25 13.49 -1.50
C THR A 6 -15.46 12.85 -0.12
N VAL A 7 -16.22 11.77 -0.07
CA VAL A 7 -16.53 11.05 1.19
C VAL A 7 -16.15 9.59 1.01
N SER A 8 -15.39 9.07 1.96
CA SER A 8 -15.09 7.64 2.07
C SER A 8 -15.68 7.10 3.37
N VAL A 9 -16.20 5.87 3.34
CA VAL A 9 -16.92 5.26 4.45
C VAL A 9 -16.29 3.92 4.81
N GLY A 10 -15.95 3.75 6.08
CA GLY A 10 -15.59 2.45 6.66
C GLY A 10 -16.78 1.85 7.39
N LEU A 11 -17.01 0.55 7.21
CA LEU A 11 -18.04 -0.20 7.89
C LEU A 11 -17.42 -1.24 8.80
N GLY A 12 -17.76 -1.23 10.09
CA GLY A 12 -17.42 -2.30 11.04
C GLY A 12 -18.36 -3.49 10.90
N SER A 13 -18.02 -4.59 11.57
CA SER A 13 -18.84 -5.80 11.65
C SER A 13 -20.13 -5.57 12.44
N SER A 14 -21.16 -6.34 12.13
CA SER A 14 -22.40 -6.37 12.92
C SER A 14 -22.23 -7.22 14.16
N TYR A 15 -22.70 -6.73 15.30
CA TYR A 15 -22.71 -7.43 16.59
C TYR A 15 -24.13 -7.43 17.17
N GLU A 16 -24.46 -8.51 17.87
CA GLU A 16 -25.80 -8.64 18.49
C GLU A 16 -25.90 -7.87 19.81
N GLN A 17 -24.78 -7.61 20.50
CA GLN A 17 -24.77 -7.02 21.82
C GLN A 17 -24.32 -5.56 21.77
N LEU A 18 -25.01 -4.68 22.49
CA LEU A 18 -24.70 -3.25 22.56
C LEU A 18 -23.31 -2.96 23.10
N GLN A 19 -22.80 -3.80 24.00
CA GLN A 19 -21.45 -3.69 24.56
C GLN A 19 -20.33 -3.84 23.50
N ASP A 20 -20.62 -4.46 22.35
CA ASP A 20 -19.69 -4.66 21.25
C ASP A 20 -19.66 -3.47 20.26
N PHE A 21 -20.50 -2.43 20.50
CA PHE A 21 -20.51 -1.24 19.64
C PHE A 21 -19.13 -0.59 19.48
N SER A 22 -18.34 -0.55 20.57
CA SER A 22 -16.99 0.01 20.53
C SER A 22 -16.05 -0.81 19.63
N LYS A 23 -16.24 -2.12 19.49
CA LYS A 23 -15.48 -2.97 18.57
C LYS A 23 -15.82 -2.62 17.14
N SER A 24 -17.12 -2.57 16.80
CA SER A 24 -17.59 -2.19 15.46
C SER A 24 -17.08 -0.81 15.05
N ALA A 25 -17.12 0.18 15.96
CA ALA A 25 -16.59 1.51 15.70
C ALA A 25 -15.07 1.50 15.43
N THR A 26 -14.31 0.69 16.18
CA THR A 26 -12.87 0.52 15.97
C THR A 26 -12.58 -0.12 14.61
N GLU A 27 -13.33 -1.13 14.23
CA GLU A 27 -13.22 -1.80 12.93
C GLU A 27 -13.55 -0.87 11.77
N ALA A 28 -14.61 -0.08 11.88
CA ALA A 28 -14.96 0.95 10.91
C ALA A 28 -13.83 1.97 10.72
N ASN A 29 -13.18 2.39 11.81
CA ASN A 29 -12.01 3.28 11.74
C ASN A 29 -10.82 2.63 11.02
N HIS A 30 -10.55 1.34 11.24
CA HIS A 30 -9.49 0.63 10.50
C HIS A 30 -9.78 0.58 8.99
N ALA A 31 -11.04 0.36 8.59
CA ALA A 31 -11.45 0.38 7.20
C ALA A 31 -11.24 1.77 6.56
N VAL A 32 -11.56 2.85 7.28
CA VAL A 32 -11.26 4.22 6.82
C VAL A 32 -9.76 4.47 6.69
N GLN A 33 -8.96 3.98 7.64
CA GLN A 33 -7.50 4.13 7.57
C GLN A 33 -6.90 3.40 6.36
N GLN A 34 -7.41 2.24 6.01
CA GLN A 34 -6.99 1.54 4.79
C GLN A 34 -7.29 2.38 3.54
N ILE A 35 -8.50 2.93 3.40
CA ILE A 35 -8.85 3.78 2.25
C ILE A 35 -7.84 4.92 2.11
N ARG A 36 -7.51 5.58 3.22
CA ARG A 36 -6.53 6.68 3.25
C ARG A 36 -5.13 6.22 2.87
N SER A 37 -4.69 5.06 3.34
CA SER A 37 -3.37 4.51 3.02
C SER A 37 -3.22 4.14 1.53
N GLU A 38 -4.32 3.79 0.88
CA GLU A 38 -4.36 3.50 -0.56
C GLU A 38 -4.47 4.78 -1.42
N GLY A 39 -4.64 5.96 -0.80
CA GLY A 39 -4.91 7.21 -1.52
C GLY A 39 -6.23 7.21 -2.29
N ALA A 40 -7.13 6.27 -1.95
CA ALA A 40 -8.41 6.13 -2.62
C ALA A 40 -9.43 7.17 -2.09
N GLU A 41 -10.27 7.68 -2.99
CA GLU A 41 -11.36 8.58 -2.67
C GLU A 41 -12.71 7.96 -3.07
N GLN A 42 -13.79 8.39 -2.40
CA GLN A 42 -15.17 7.96 -2.69
C GLN A 42 -15.34 6.43 -2.63
N LYS A 43 -14.75 5.78 -1.64
CA LYS A 43 -14.78 4.33 -1.47
C LYS A 43 -15.55 3.95 -0.21
N ILE A 44 -16.30 2.86 -0.28
CA ILE A 44 -16.89 2.20 0.87
C ILE A 44 -16.13 0.90 1.07
N VAL A 45 -15.59 0.69 2.26
CA VAL A 45 -14.83 -0.53 2.60
C VAL A 45 -15.39 -1.13 3.88
N ARG A 46 -15.63 -2.44 3.86
CA ARG A 46 -16.02 -3.22 5.04
C ARG A 46 -14.78 -3.71 5.78
N PHE A 47 -14.88 -3.81 7.10
CA PHE A 47 -13.79 -4.34 7.90
C PHE A 47 -13.34 -5.74 7.44
N GLU A 48 -14.27 -6.58 7.00
CA GLU A 48 -13.98 -7.93 6.48
C GLU A 48 -13.10 -7.90 5.21
N GLU A 49 -13.10 -6.78 4.48
CA GLU A 49 -12.36 -6.61 3.22
C GLU A 49 -10.94 -6.07 3.43
N ILE A 50 -10.60 -5.61 4.64
CA ILE A 50 -9.30 -4.97 4.89
C ILE A 50 -8.11 -5.95 4.94
N GLY A 51 -8.39 -7.25 5.03
CA GLY A 51 -7.37 -8.30 4.90
C GLY A 51 -6.14 -8.11 5.79
N ILE A 52 -4.96 -8.15 5.19
CA ILE A 52 -3.66 -8.04 5.88
C ILE A 52 -3.49 -6.70 6.62
N PHE A 53 -4.17 -5.64 6.18
CA PHE A 53 -4.12 -4.32 6.81
C PHE A 53 -4.55 -4.36 8.28
N TYR A 54 -5.52 -5.24 8.62
CA TYR A 54 -5.94 -5.42 10.01
C TYR A 54 -4.77 -5.82 10.91
N PHE A 55 -3.95 -6.78 10.46
CA PHE A 55 -2.80 -7.25 11.25
C PHE A 55 -1.73 -6.17 11.38
N ILE A 56 -1.42 -5.48 10.28
CA ILE A 56 -0.46 -4.36 10.28
C ILE A 56 -0.89 -3.28 11.28
N SER A 57 -2.18 -2.92 11.30
CA SER A 57 -2.72 -1.88 12.19
C SER A 57 -2.65 -2.23 13.67
N ARG A 58 -2.49 -3.51 14.02
CA ARG A 58 -2.35 -3.98 15.41
C ARG A 58 -0.91 -3.97 15.92
N ILE A 59 0.05 -3.83 15.04
CA ILE A 59 1.47 -3.74 15.44
C ILE A 59 1.73 -2.34 15.97
N LYS A 60 1.99 -2.24 17.28
CA LYS A 60 2.24 -0.95 17.95
C LYS A 60 3.64 -0.40 17.68
N ASP A 61 4.61 -1.28 17.46
CA ASP A 61 5.99 -0.89 17.15
C ASP A 61 6.09 -0.48 15.67
N THR A 62 5.84 0.80 15.42
CA THR A 62 5.97 1.37 14.07
C THR A 62 7.41 1.37 13.57
N GLY A 63 8.40 1.38 14.47
CA GLY A 63 9.81 1.26 14.12
C GLY A 63 10.16 -0.12 13.56
N LEU A 64 9.52 -1.19 14.07
CA LEU A 64 9.65 -2.54 13.50
C LEU A 64 9.09 -2.57 12.08
N LEU A 65 7.90 -1.99 11.86
CA LEU A 65 7.28 -1.91 10.54
C LEU A 65 8.16 -1.11 9.57
N GLU A 66 8.69 0.03 10.00
CA GLU A 66 9.54 0.88 9.18
C GLU A 66 10.83 0.16 8.76
N ARG A 67 11.51 -0.50 9.69
CA ARG A 67 12.70 -1.31 9.38
C ARG A 67 12.39 -2.40 8.36
N TYR A 68 11.30 -3.14 8.55
CA TYR A 68 10.95 -4.24 7.67
C TYR A 68 10.78 -3.79 6.20
N TYR A 69 9.99 -2.76 5.94
CA TYR A 69 9.81 -2.34 4.55
C TYR A 69 11.04 -1.65 3.97
N LEU A 70 11.83 -0.94 4.79
CA LEU A 70 13.07 -0.33 4.33
C LEU A 70 14.12 -1.37 3.96
N GLU A 71 14.29 -2.45 4.71
CA GLU A 71 15.21 -3.54 4.36
C GLU A 71 14.95 -4.10 2.96
N LEU A 72 13.69 -4.14 2.54
CA LEU A 72 13.30 -4.66 1.22
C LEU A 72 13.28 -3.60 0.11
N LEU A 73 12.80 -2.39 0.40
CA LEU A 73 12.52 -1.38 -0.63
C LEU A 73 13.57 -0.27 -0.70
N GLN A 74 14.47 -0.15 0.28
CA GLN A 74 15.47 0.92 0.34
C GLN A 74 16.30 1.05 -0.94
N PRO A 75 16.79 -0.03 -1.60
CA PRO A 75 17.56 0.10 -2.84
C PRO A 75 16.79 0.80 -3.96
N LEU A 76 15.47 0.62 -4.00
CA LEU A 76 14.61 1.27 -4.99
C LEU A 76 14.33 2.72 -4.61
N LEU A 77 14.04 2.98 -3.34
CA LEU A 77 13.78 4.32 -2.81
C LEU A 77 14.99 5.23 -3.00
N GLU A 78 16.20 4.73 -2.72
CA GLU A 78 17.44 5.46 -2.96
C GLU A 78 17.65 5.73 -4.46
N SER A 79 17.44 4.73 -5.33
CA SER A 79 17.53 4.94 -6.77
C SER A 79 16.55 5.99 -7.28
N ASP A 80 15.31 6.00 -6.77
CA ASP A 80 14.29 6.96 -7.14
C ASP A 80 14.59 8.38 -6.60
N HIS A 81 15.28 8.49 -5.46
CA HIS A 81 15.72 9.77 -4.92
C HIS A 81 16.75 10.46 -5.83
N TYR A 82 17.65 9.71 -6.45
CA TYR A 82 18.70 10.23 -7.32
C TYR A 82 18.35 10.28 -8.82
N SER A 83 17.23 9.68 -9.21
CA SER A 83 16.79 9.62 -10.61
C SER A 83 15.27 9.46 -10.70
N ASP A 84 14.62 10.12 -11.64
CA ASP A 84 13.17 10.04 -11.89
C ASP A 84 12.74 8.64 -12.40
N GLY A 85 13.31 7.58 -11.82
CA GLY A 85 13.12 6.19 -12.28
C GLY A 85 11.73 5.63 -11.95
N ASN A 86 11.09 6.12 -10.88
CA ASN A 86 9.82 5.61 -10.33
C ASN A 86 9.82 4.08 -10.19
N LEU A 87 10.95 3.50 -9.75
CA LEU A 87 11.12 2.05 -9.68
C LEU A 87 10.27 1.43 -8.58
N CYS A 88 10.16 2.11 -7.44
CA CYS A 88 9.36 1.65 -6.32
C CYS A 88 7.87 1.60 -6.70
N GLU A 89 7.35 2.64 -7.33
CA GLU A 89 5.99 2.69 -7.85
C GLU A 89 5.77 1.63 -8.96
N THR A 90 6.75 1.49 -9.87
CA THR A 90 6.68 0.49 -10.95
C THR A 90 6.58 -0.92 -10.39
N LEU A 91 7.35 -1.27 -9.36
CA LEU A 91 7.29 -2.58 -8.72
C LEU A 91 5.95 -2.81 -8.03
N GLU A 92 5.44 -1.81 -7.30
CA GLU A 92 4.14 -1.91 -6.64
C GLU A 92 3.01 -2.16 -7.65
N MET A 93 2.98 -1.39 -8.75
CA MET A 93 2.00 -1.56 -9.82
C MET A 93 2.16 -2.92 -10.53
N TYR A 94 3.39 -3.38 -10.75
CA TYR A 94 3.66 -4.69 -11.35
C TYR A 94 3.11 -5.84 -10.50
N LEU A 95 3.27 -5.77 -9.19
CA LEU A 95 2.70 -6.75 -8.27
C LEU A 95 1.17 -6.68 -8.24
N LYS A 96 0.56 -5.49 -8.23
CA LYS A 96 -0.90 -5.28 -8.28
C LYS A 96 -1.53 -5.82 -9.57
N HIS A 97 -0.81 -5.78 -10.68
CA HIS A 97 -1.24 -6.36 -11.96
C HIS A 97 -0.77 -7.82 -12.15
N ASN A 98 -0.61 -8.59 -11.06
CA ASN A 98 -0.23 -10.00 -11.07
C ASN A 98 1.02 -10.30 -11.90
N LYS A 99 1.98 -9.40 -11.90
CA LYS A 99 3.23 -9.46 -12.68
C LYS A 99 3.02 -9.44 -14.21
N ASN A 100 1.93 -8.85 -14.67
CA ASN A 100 1.71 -8.62 -16.08
C ASN A 100 2.35 -7.29 -16.51
N ALA A 101 3.52 -7.37 -17.18
CA ALA A 101 4.28 -6.20 -17.60
C ALA A 101 3.53 -5.32 -18.61
N ASN A 102 2.69 -5.91 -19.49
CA ASN A 102 1.95 -5.15 -20.49
C ASN A 102 0.82 -4.33 -19.83
N GLU A 103 0.00 -4.97 -18.99
CA GLU A 103 -1.06 -4.28 -18.23
C GLU A 103 -0.49 -3.20 -17.33
N THR A 104 0.64 -3.48 -16.67
CA THR A 104 1.32 -2.48 -15.84
C THR A 104 1.81 -1.29 -16.65
N ALA A 105 2.40 -1.51 -17.82
CA ALA A 105 2.87 -0.45 -18.70
C ALA A 105 1.70 0.44 -19.17
N GLU A 106 0.56 -0.16 -19.54
CA GLU A 106 -0.66 0.56 -19.90
C GLU A 106 -1.20 1.38 -18.72
N ALA A 107 -1.32 0.78 -17.54
CA ALA A 107 -1.81 1.45 -16.34
C ALA A 107 -0.92 2.62 -15.90
N MET A 108 0.38 2.53 -16.13
CA MET A 108 1.36 3.60 -15.84
C MET A 108 1.58 4.58 -17.00
N TYR A 109 0.89 4.41 -18.13
CA TYR A 109 1.05 5.23 -19.34
C TYR A 109 2.51 5.30 -19.83
N ILE A 110 3.25 4.18 -19.76
CA ILE A 110 4.63 4.08 -20.24
C ILE A 110 4.76 3.06 -21.38
N HIS A 111 5.77 3.25 -22.22
CA HIS A 111 6.05 2.29 -23.29
C HIS A 111 6.60 0.98 -22.73
N ARG A 112 6.26 -0.16 -23.38
CA ARG A 112 6.74 -1.51 -22.98
C ARG A 112 8.26 -1.62 -22.80
N ASN A 113 9.03 -0.89 -23.61
CA ASN A 113 10.49 -0.90 -23.49
C ASN A 113 10.96 -0.22 -22.19
N THR A 114 10.29 0.87 -21.77
CA THR A 114 10.53 1.53 -20.50
C THR A 114 10.18 0.62 -19.33
N MET A 115 9.07 -0.10 -19.42
CA MET A 115 8.67 -1.09 -18.43
C MET A 115 9.71 -2.19 -18.27
N ARG A 116 10.16 -2.79 -19.39
CA ARG A 116 11.22 -3.80 -19.39
C ARG A 116 12.50 -3.26 -18.73
N TYR A 117 12.96 -2.08 -19.14
CA TYR A 117 14.15 -1.45 -18.56
C TYR A 117 14.02 -1.26 -17.05
N ARG A 118 12.84 -0.78 -16.57
CA ARG A 118 12.60 -0.59 -15.14
C ARG A 118 12.61 -1.92 -14.39
N LEU A 119 11.96 -2.97 -14.90
CA LEU A 119 11.98 -4.30 -14.29
C LEU A 119 13.39 -4.91 -14.21
N ASP A 120 14.18 -4.78 -15.28
CA ASP A 120 15.57 -5.23 -15.30
C ASP A 120 16.42 -4.48 -14.24
N LYS A 121 16.19 -3.16 -14.10
CA LYS A 121 16.89 -2.35 -13.08
C LYS A 121 16.45 -2.73 -11.67
N ILE A 122 15.15 -2.94 -11.43
CA ILE A 122 14.59 -3.40 -10.15
C ILE A 122 15.22 -4.73 -9.74
N THR A 123 15.24 -5.73 -10.63
CA THR A 123 15.82 -7.05 -10.37
C THR A 123 17.30 -6.95 -10.00
N LYS A 124 18.05 -6.10 -10.69
CA LYS A 124 19.48 -5.86 -10.40
C LYS A 124 19.70 -5.22 -9.03
N LEU A 125 18.85 -4.25 -8.66
CA LEU A 125 18.97 -3.56 -7.38
C LEU A 125 18.57 -4.45 -6.19
N LEU A 126 17.49 -5.20 -6.33
CA LEU A 126 17.01 -6.09 -5.26
C LEU A 126 17.82 -7.36 -5.13
N ARG A 127 18.56 -7.76 -6.18
CA ARG A 127 19.39 -8.98 -6.22
C ARG A 127 18.64 -10.26 -5.82
N ARG A 128 17.34 -10.28 -6.06
CA ARG A 128 16.45 -11.42 -5.79
C ARG A 128 15.50 -11.62 -6.99
N ASP A 129 15.06 -12.85 -7.17
CA ASP A 129 14.19 -13.23 -8.29
C ASP A 129 12.74 -12.78 -8.06
N LEU A 130 12.23 -11.92 -8.91
CA LEU A 130 10.83 -11.48 -8.91
C LEU A 130 9.85 -12.60 -9.33
N ASN A 131 10.34 -13.77 -9.78
CA ASN A 131 9.47 -14.93 -10.02
C ASN A 131 9.23 -15.74 -8.73
N SER A 132 10.07 -15.58 -7.71
CA SER A 132 9.86 -16.23 -6.42
C SER A 132 8.55 -15.74 -5.77
N MET A 133 7.65 -16.69 -5.48
CA MET A 133 6.38 -16.41 -4.81
C MET A 133 6.62 -15.84 -3.40
N ASP A 134 7.57 -16.43 -2.66
CA ASP A 134 7.91 -15.98 -1.30
C ASP A 134 8.40 -14.54 -1.32
N PHE A 135 9.31 -14.22 -2.25
CA PHE A 135 9.82 -12.85 -2.36
C PHE A 135 8.73 -11.85 -2.78
N CYS A 136 7.85 -12.22 -3.71
CA CYS A 136 6.71 -11.38 -4.07
C CYS A 136 5.77 -11.15 -2.87
N THR A 137 5.58 -12.17 -2.02
CA THR A 137 4.77 -12.04 -0.80
C THR A 137 5.41 -11.07 0.19
N GLU A 138 6.72 -11.17 0.42
CA GLU A 138 7.47 -10.24 1.25
C GLU A 138 7.36 -8.79 0.72
N LEU A 139 7.51 -8.59 -0.60
CA LEU A 139 7.39 -7.28 -1.23
C LEU A 139 5.97 -6.71 -1.10
N ASN A 140 4.93 -7.52 -1.35
CA ASN A 140 3.55 -7.08 -1.15
C ASN A 140 3.30 -6.63 0.29
N PHE A 141 3.80 -7.40 1.26
CA PHE A 141 3.68 -7.04 2.67
C PHE A 141 4.42 -5.73 2.99
N ALA A 142 5.63 -5.54 2.43
CA ALA A 142 6.40 -4.31 2.57
C ALA A 142 5.65 -3.09 2.01
N PHE A 143 5.00 -3.22 0.84
CA PHE A 143 4.19 -2.15 0.27
C PHE A 143 2.96 -1.84 1.12
N HIS A 144 2.27 -2.84 1.65
CA HIS A 144 1.15 -2.62 2.58
C HIS A 144 1.59 -1.83 3.81
N ILE A 145 2.75 -2.18 4.39
CA ILE A 145 3.32 -1.46 5.54
C ILE A 145 3.68 -0.01 5.16
N LYS A 146 4.40 0.19 4.06
CA LYS A 146 4.79 1.51 3.57
C LYS A 146 3.56 2.42 3.42
N ASN A 147 2.50 1.91 2.77
CA ASN A 147 1.27 2.66 2.54
C ASN A 147 0.53 2.96 3.84
N TYR A 148 0.45 1.99 4.77
CA TYR A 148 -0.12 2.20 6.10
C TYR A 148 0.58 3.32 6.87
N LEU A 149 1.90 3.32 6.94
CA LEU A 149 2.68 4.34 7.65
C LEU A 149 2.57 5.72 6.97
N SER A 150 2.52 5.77 5.65
CA SER A 150 2.31 7.01 4.89
C SER A 150 0.93 7.61 5.14
N GLY A 151 -0.12 6.80 5.20
CA GLY A 151 -1.48 7.24 5.52
C GLY A 151 -1.61 7.80 6.95
N GLN A 152 -0.85 7.25 7.90
CA GLN A 152 -0.84 7.78 9.28
C GLN A 152 -0.18 9.17 9.39
N LYS A 153 0.86 9.44 8.59
CA LYS A 153 1.54 10.75 8.58
C LYS A 153 0.61 11.87 8.09
N GLN A 154 -0.33 11.57 7.19
CA GLN A 154 -1.30 12.54 6.65
C GLN A 154 -2.46 12.86 7.62
N THR A 155 -2.70 12.03 8.62
CA THR A 155 -3.83 12.18 9.56
C THR A 155 -3.47 12.86 10.87
N ARG A 156 -2.21 13.25 11.11
CA ARG A 156 -1.85 14.06 12.28
C ARG A 156 -2.29 15.50 12.00
N PRO A 157 -3.30 16.05 12.71
CA PRO A 157 -3.61 17.47 12.62
C PRO A 157 -2.38 18.25 13.10
N TYR A 158 -2.09 19.34 12.42
CA TYR A 158 -1.11 20.31 12.90
C TYR A 158 -1.56 20.80 14.27
N HIS A 159 -0.77 20.51 15.32
CA HIS A 159 -0.86 21.14 16.61
C HIS A 159 -0.04 22.44 16.60
#